data_15257d45175c9ca0c2da5d7537c714ca
#
_entry.id   15257d45175c9ca0c2da5d7537c714ca
#
_cell.length_a   1.000
_cell.length_b   1.000
_cell.length_c   1.000
_cell.angle_alpha   90.00
_cell.angle_beta   90.00
_cell.angle_gamma   90.00
#
_symmetry.space_group_name_H-M   'P 1'
#
loop_
_entity.id
_entity.type
_entity.pdbx_description
1 polymer ?
#
loop_
_entity_poly.entity_id
_entity_poly.type
_entity_poly.pdbx_seq_one_letter_code
_entity_poly.pdbx_strand_id
1 'polypeptide(L)'
;MKKILYYISFLAITLCPQSCAEKVDKDVTWPKWSSRPVISGAKMDGGGQNSVTAGSKVSFSANISDKYNELEECTLSVLFGKDTVFQKTIDLNGNNYDLKVDFVLPFSANLPEQEIYPDVTLTVLNAEGGKNQITLNRENNVSVSRPQSPPQLYIVDDAGNIFTLLRMSNTSYEYKTADNTDFSRLGKSFYIAFSTNGSKPDLSDIVLGQDGDQIILADSSTLPIVTPETEGYTIKSMRFNLFSFKLSKIIDCVITVDKNKMNDESAFMAIYNMLLVKDCEIKFKGFGDLKSMLQPDRFEIEDNETAVFTGQTNRWNLLYHVSSGWLITNYANTNASGQLWVTGANACFPLGNDGTTTNLSWFADTRFAALSAVKSSEDDFSIVIYLKNSFEIQLYRWFKWSTVVRLISDSNDIGYIHPNGVSILPGSKFTPGLYLFVVHLTNQGDANGDGSSATVSIQPYSL
;
A
#
# COMPACT_ATOMS: atom_id res chain seq x y z
N MET A 1 53.53 -43.49 -34.80
CA MET A 1 53.04 -42.51 -33.80
C MET A 1 52.16 -43.13 -32.71
N LYS A 2 51.39 -44.18 -32.90
CA LYS A 2 50.52 -44.77 -31.84
C LYS A 2 51.28 -45.53 -30.73
N LYS A 3 52.49 -46.01 -30.98
CA LYS A 3 53.29 -46.75 -29.96
C LYS A 3 54.03 -45.83 -28.96
N ILE A 4 54.29 -44.60 -29.30
CA ILE A 4 55.00 -43.67 -28.41
C ILE A 4 53.98 -43.08 -27.39
N LEU A 5 52.71 -42.96 -27.71
CA LEU A 5 51.69 -42.48 -26.78
C LEU A 5 51.43 -43.48 -25.63
N TYR A 6 51.55 -44.77 -25.87
CA TYR A 6 51.36 -45.80 -24.83
C TYR A 6 52.50 -45.81 -23.78
N TYR A 7 53.72 -45.49 -24.19
CA TYR A 7 54.86 -45.44 -23.26
C TYR A 7 54.82 -44.18 -22.38
N ILE A 8 54.30 -43.08 -22.91
CA ILE A 8 54.12 -41.85 -22.13
C ILE A 8 52.99 -41.99 -21.12
N SER A 9 51.92 -42.67 -21.45
CA SER A 9 50.80 -42.95 -20.54
C SER A 9 51.20 -43.91 -19.42
N PHE A 10 52.07 -44.88 -19.69
CA PHE A 10 52.53 -45.85 -18.69
C PHE A 10 53.58 -45.23 -17.74
N LEU A 11 54.40 -44.29 -18.23
CA LEU A 11 55.34 -43.57 -17.41
C LEU A 11 54.68 -42.56 -16.47
N ALA A 12 53.53 -41.98 -16.89
CA ALA A 12 52.75 -41.07 -16.05
C ALA A 12 52.03 -41.77 -14.89
N ILE A 13 51.67 -43.06 -15.07
CA ILE A 13 50.98 -43.84 -14.03
C ILE A 13 51.97 -44.38 -12.97
N THR A 14 53.24 -44.58 -13.33
CA THR A 14 54.28 -45.05 -12.37
C THR A 14 54.94 -43.96 -11.57
N LEU A 15 54.74 -42.69 -11.91
CA LEU A 15 55.30 -41.56 -11.16
C LEU A 15 54.32 -40.92 -10.14
N CYS A 16 53.04 -41.32 -10.15
CA CYS A 16 52.06 -40.80 -9.23
C CYS A 16 51.99 -41.43 -7.82
N PRO A 17 52.57 -42.60 -7.50
CA PRO A 17 52.46 -43.13 -6.14
C PRO A 17 53.52 -42.64 -5.17
N GLN A 18 54.53 -41.85 -5.60
CA GLN A 18 55.60 -41.43 -4.68
C GLN A 18 55.53 -39.96 -4.23
N SER A 19 54.57 -39.17 -4.73
CA SER A 19 54.46 -37.78 -4.29
C SER A 19 53.32 -37.51 -3.30
N CYS A 20 52.61 -38.56 -2.88
CA CYS A 20 51.49 -38.40 -1.91
C CYS A 20 51.77 -38.86 -0.48
N ALA A 21 53.02 -39.11 -0.15
CA ALA A 21 53.36 -39.62 1.19
C ALA A 21 54.45 -38.83 1.90
N GLU A 22 54.44 -37.54 1.89
CA GLU A 22 55.15 -36.75 2.94
C GLU A 22 54.90 -35.27 2.74
N LYS A 23 53.93 -34.79 3.40
CA LYS A 23 53.76 -33.61 4.24
C LYS A 23 52.28 -33.49 4.52
N VAL A 24 51.85 -34.22 5.52
CA VAL A 24 50.68 -33.73 6.27
C VAL A 24 51.18 -32.44 6.92
N ASP A 25 50.92 -31.34 6.25
CA ASP A 25 51.07 -30.03 6.87
C ASP A 25 50.22 -30.06 8.14
N LYS A 26 50.91 -29.93 9.28
CA LYS A 26 50.26 -29.87 10.58
C LYS A 26 49.35 -28.64 10.72
N ASP A 27 49.31 -27.81 9.68
CA ASP A 27 48.49 -26.62 9.58
C ASP A 27 47.33 -26.74 8.57
N VAL A 28 47.03 -27.94 8.04
CA VAL A 28 45.74 -28.16 7.35
C VAL A 28 44.70 -28.17 8.44
N THR A 29 44.17 -27.00 8.76
CA THR A 29 42.90 -26.86 9.41
C THR A 29 41.88 -27.48 8.47
N TRP A 30 41.49 -28.75 8.74
CA TRP A 30 40.35 -29.37 8.07
C TRP A 30 39.21 -28.38 8.16
N PRO A 31 38.46 -28.13 7.06
CA PRO A 31 37.30 -27.26 7.16
C PRO A 31 36.44 -27.80 8.30
N LYS A 32 36.28 -26.99 9.33
CA LYS A 32 35.38 -27.30 10.45
C LYS A 32 34.08 -27.77 9.83
N TRP A 33 33.62 -28.92 10.26
CA TRP A 33 32.37 -29.47 9.74
C TRP A 33 31.31 -28.43 10.00
N SER A 34 30.75 -27.85 8.93
CA SER A 34 29.63 -26.92 9.06
C SER A 34 28.40 -27.74 9.51
N SER A 35 28.28 -27.92 10.83
CA SER A 35 27.05 -28.45 11.38
C SER A 35 25.97 -27.40 11.19
N ARG A 36 24.74 -27.86 11.07
CA ARG A 36 23.59 -26.96 11.10
C ARG A 36 23.00 -26.96 12.49
N PRO A 37 22.65 -25.79 13.04
CA PRO A 37 21.93 -25.72 14.31
C PRO A 37 20.68 -26.62 14.27
N VAL A 38 20.36 -27.23 15.39
CA VAL A 38 19.14 -28.02 15.59
C VAL A 38 18.15 -27.16 16.36
N ILE A 39 16.92 -27.04 15.84
CA ILE A 39 15.83 -26.32 16.49
C ILE A 39 14.78 -27.34 16.88
N SER A 40 14.37 -27.37 18.15
CA SER A 40 13.36 -28.27 18.68
C SER A 40 12.42 -27.58 19.66
N GLY A 41 11.24 -28.14 19.87
CA GLY A 41 10.24 -27.61 20.82
C GLY A 41 9.76 -26.21 20.50
N ALA A 42 9.92 -25.76 19.24
CA ALA A 42 9.48 -24.43 18.83
C ALA A 42 7.96 -24.32 18.86
N LYS A 43 7.46 -23.33 19.59
CA LYS A 43 6.03 -23.08 19.72
C LYS A 43 5.74 -21.62 20.02
N MET A 44 4.56 -21.16 19.62
CA MET A 44 3.97 -19.91 20.06
C MET A 44 2.85 -20.21 21.07
N ASP A 45 2.81 -19.45 22.15
CA ASP A 45 1.87 -19.61 23.26
C ASP A 45 1.13 -18.30 23.50
N GLY A 46 -0.18 -18.38 23.49
CA GLY A 46 -1.11 -17.28 23.81
C GLY A 46 -1.56 -17.25 25.27
N GLY A 47 -0.72 -17.67 26.22
CA GLY A 47 -1.10 -17.77 27.62
C GLY A 47 -1.98 -18.98 27.91
N GLY A 48 -1.73 -20.10 27.20
CA GLY A 48 -2.53 -21.32 27.29
C GLY A 48 -3.75 -21.35 26.38
N GLN A 49 -3.90 -20.36 25.51
CA GLN A 49 -4.97 -20.28 24.51
C GLN A 49 -4.43 -20.61 23.11
N ASN A 50 -5.22 -21.36 22.34
CA ASN A 50 -4.88 -21.67 20.93
C ASN A 50 -5.30 -20.56 19.96
N SER A 51 -6.11 -19.61 20.41
CA SER A 51 -6.58 -18.44 19.66
C SER A 51 -6.39 -17.18 20.50
N VAL A 52 -5.85 -16.15 19.92
CA VAL A 52 -5.62 -14.85 20.56
C VAL A 52 -6.14 -13.73 19.69
N THR A 53 -6.42 -12.60 20.32
CA THR A 53 -6.77 -11.37 19.60
C THR A 53 -5.49 -10.59 19.27
N ALA A 54 -5.39 -10.03 18.06
CA ALA A 54 -4.31 -9.11 17.73
C ALA A 54 -4.27 -7.94 18.74
N GLY A 55 -3.07 -7.54 19.15
CA GLY A 55 -2.84 -6.67 20.31
C GLY A 55 -2.54 -7.41 21.60
N SER A 56 -2.76 -8.72 21.67
CA SER A 56 -2.45 -9.53 22.85
C SER A 56 -0.96 -9.86 22.97
N LYS A 57 -0.51 -10.07 24.21
CA LYS A 57 0.84 -10.59 24.47
C LYS A 57 0.88 -12.09 24.17
N VAL A 58 1.93 -12.49 23.48
CA VAL A 58 2.25 -13.89 23.17
C VAL A 58 3.70 -14.18 23.51
N SER A 59 4.03 -15.45 23.67
CA SER A 59 5.40 -15.91 23.93
C SER A 59 5.80 -16.93 22.87
N PHE A 60 6.97 -16.74 22.25
CA PHE A 60 7.60 -17.74 21.42
C PHE A 60 8.70 -18.45 22.24
N SER A 61 8.81 -19.77 22.14
CA SER A 61 9.87 -20.53 22.75
C SER A 61 10.44 -21.60 21.81
N ALA A 62 11.72 -21.89 21.92
CA ALA A 62 12.40 -22.96 21.21
C ALA A 62 13.68 -23.36 21.93
N ASN A 63 14.09 -24.64 21.80
CA ASN A 63 15.42 -25.09 22.20
C ASN A 63 16.30 -25.15 20.98
N ILE A 64 17.45 -24.46 21.04
CA ILE A 64 18.41 -24.33 19.95
C ILE A 64 19.71 -24.99 20.40
N SER A 65 20.30 -25.84 19.56
CA SER A 65 21.59 -26.46 19.85
C SER A 65 22.44 -26.66 18.61
N ASP A 66 23.76 -26.62 18.77
CA ASP A 66 24.70 -27.08 17.75
C ASP A 66 25.78 -27.93 18.46
N LYS A 67 25.97 -29.14 17.95
CA LYS A 67 26.87 -30.11 18.58
C LYS A 67 28.35 -29.68 18.47
N TYR A 68 28.71 -28.94 17.44
CA TYR A 68 30.10 -28.72 17.06
C TYR A 68 30.55 -27.25 17.06
N ASN A 69 29.59 -26.34 16.86
CA ASN A 69 29.90 -24.92 16.69
C ASN A 69 29.10 -24.08 17.69
N GLU A 70 29.67 -22.96 18.08
CA GLU A 70 28.92 -21.96 18.84
C GLU A 70 27.79 -21.37 18.01
N LEU A 71 26.69 -21.12 18.68
CA LEU A 71 25.57 -20.38 18.10
C LEU A 71 25.95 -18.90 18.00
N GLU A 72 25.55 -18.22 16.93
CA GLU A 72 25.86 -16.80 16.69
C GLU A 72 24.63 -15.93 16.90
N GLU A 73 23.58 -16.19 16.13
CA GLU A 73 22.35 -15.41 16.22
C GLU A 73 21.11 -16.23 15.83
N CYS A 74 19.95 -15.73 16.24
CA CYS A 74 18.69 -16.18 15.67
C CYS A 74 17.79 -15.01 15.33
N THR A 75 16.99 -15.17 14.28
CA THR A 75 15.97 -14.21 13.86
C THR A 75 14.60 -14.86 13.93
N LEU A 76 13.73 -14.32 14.78
CA LEU A 76 12.30 -14.65 14.83
C LEU A 76 11.54 -13.66 13.97
N SER A 77 10.76 -14.17 13.00
CA SER A 77 9.91 -13.37 12.11
C SER A 77 8.47 -13.88 12.18
N VAL A 78 7.51 -12.95 12.25
CA VAL A 78 6.08 -13.23 12.21
C VAL A 78 5.46 -12.44 11.07
N LEU A 79 4.74 -13.12 10.18
CA LEU A 79 4.11 -12.50 9.01
C LEU A 79 2.60 -12.75 9.01
N PHE A 80 1.84 -11.76 8.58
CA PHE A 80 0.45 -11.89 8.15
C PHE A 80 0.41 -11.84 6.61
N GLY A 81 0.28 -13.02 6.00
CA GLY A 81 0.40 -13.14 4.54
C GLY A 81 1.80 -12.79 4.06
N LYS A 82 1.96 -11.64 3.39
CA LYS A 82 3.27 -11.18 2.89
C LYS A 82 3.91 -10.11 3.79
N ASP A 83 3.16 -9.58 4.74
CA ASP A 83 3.59 -8.45 5.56
C ASP A 83 4.30 -8.95 6.81
N THR A 84 5.56 -8.58 6.99
CA THR A 84 6.31 -8.83 8.22
C THR A 84 5.79 -7.90 9.30
N VAL A 85 5.09 -8.47 10.30
CA VAL A 85 4.46 -7.70 11.39
C VAL A 85 5.30 -7.67 12.66
N PHE A 86 6.24 -8.60 12.80
CA PHE A 86 7.21 -8.62 13.90
C PHE A 86 8.49 -9.29 13.42
N GLN A 87 9.64 -8.71 13.77
CA GLN A 87 10.95 -9.32 13.56
C GLN A 87 11.89 -8.94 14.70
N LYS A 88 12.63 -9.93 15.20
CA LYS A 88 13.65 -9.72 16.23
C LYS A 88 14.83 -10.62 16.00
N THR A 89 16.02 -10.03 15.92
CA THR A 89 17.29 -10.74 15.92
C THR A 89 17.85 -10.73 17.33
N ILE A 90 18.39 -11.85 17.76
CA ILE A 90 18.92 -12.10 19.11
C ILE A 90 20.26 -12.76 18.97
N ASP A 91 21.29 -12.17 19.59
CA ASP A 91 22.61 -12.75 19.68
C ASP A 91 22.58 -13.97 20.61
N LEU A 92 23.17 -15.05 20.17
CA LEU A 92 23.25 -16.31 20.91
C LEU A 92 24.69 -16.55 21.37
N ASN A 93 24.83 -17.32 22.43
CA ASN A 93 26.13 -17.69 22.98
C ASN A 93 26.17 -19.17 23.33
N GLY A 94 27.32 -19.82 23.10
CA GLY A 94 27.54 -21.23 23.41
C GLY A 94 26.83 -22.17 22.41
N ASN A 95 26.78 -23.45 22.78
CA ASN A 95 26.29 -24.50 21.89
C ASN A 95 24.83 -24.90 22.14
N ASN A 96 24.21 -24.39 23.21
CA ASN A 96 22.83 -24.64 23.58
C ASN A 96 22.18 -23.35 24.09
N TYR A 97 20.95 -23.08 23.66
CA TYR A 97 20.21 -21.89 24.04
C TYR A 97 18.71 -22.18 24.14
N ASP A 98 18.14 -21.84 25.28
CA ASP A 98 16.69 -21.92 25.52
C ASP A 98 16.07 -20.56 25.18
N LEU A 99 15.56 -20.44 23.96
CA LEU A 99 14.99 -19.20 23.47
C LEU A 99 13.60 -18.97 24.05
N LYS A 100 13.39 -17.78 24.60
CA LYS A 100 12.06 -17.27 24.96
C LYS A 100 11.96 -15.81 24.55
N VAL A 101 10.93 -15.49 23.75
CA VAL A 101 10.63 -14.14 23.26
C VAL A 101 9.19 -13.80 23.55
N ASP A 102 8.99 -12.85 24.45
CA ASP A 102 7.66 -12.29 24.73
C ASP A 102 7.47 -11.04 23.88
N PHE A 103 6.35 -10.92 23.20
CA PHE A 103 6.01 -9.76 22.38
C PHE A 103 4.50 -9.55 22.29
N VAL A 104 4.10 -8.35 21.90
CA VAL A 104 2.70 -8.06 21.56
C VAL A 104 2.49 -8.43 20.11
N LEU A 105 1.49 -9.28 19.84
CA LEU A 105 1.12 -9.63 18.48
C LEU A 105 0.47 -8.41 17.81
N PRO A 106 1.04 -7.86 16.72
CA PRO A 106 0.57 -6.59 16.22
C PRO A 106 -0.87 -6.64 15.72
N PHE A 107 -1.64 -5.60 16.02
CA PHE A 107 -2.87 -5.30 15.31
C PHE A 107 -2.51 -4.41 14.13
N SER A 108 -2.52 -4.96 12.93
CA SER A 108 -2.13 -4.28 11.70
C SER A 108 -3.34 -3.95 10.81
N ALA A 109 -3.13 -3.01 9.91
CA ALA A 109 -4.10 -2.72 8.85
C ALA A 109 -4.36 -3.97 8.00
N ASN A 110 -5.58 -4.06 7.46
CA ASN A 110 -6.04 -5.13 6.56
C ASN A 110 -6.02 -6.54 7.18
N LEU A 111 -5.86 -6.67 8.50
CA LEU A 111 -6.02 -7.95 9.17
C LEU A 111 -7.46 -8.45 8.92
N PRO A 112 -7.67 -9.64 8.34
CA PRO A 112 -9.00 -10.13 8.00
C PRO A 112 -9.85 -10.41 9.25
N GLU A 113 -11.18 -10.42 9.07
CA GLU A 113 -12.11 -10.80 10.16
C GLU A 113 -12.00 -12.27 10.53
N GLN A 114 -11.69 -13.10 9.55
CA GLN A 114 -11.51 -14.53 9.75
C GLN A 114 -10.22 -14.79 10.54
N GLU A 115 -10.30 -15.75 11.44
CA GLU A 115 -9.12 -16.25 12.17
C GLU A 115 -8.03 -16.73 11.20
N ILE A 116 -6.81 -16.25 11.39
CA ILE A 116 -5.66 -16.65 10.59
C ILE A 116 -4.55 -17.22 11.47
N TYR A 117 -3.71 -18.08 10.88
CA TYR A 117 -2.45 -18.48 11.50
C TYR A 117 -1.33 -17.64 10.90
N PRO A 118 -0.57 -16.88 11.71
CA PRO A 118 0.59 -16.17 11.24
C PRO A 118 1.67 -17.16 10.76
N ASP A 119 2.44 -16.77 9.76
CA ASP A 119 3.65 -17.48 9.38
C ASP A 119 4.76 -17.11 10.36
N VAL A 120 5.05 -18.01 11.32
CA VAL A 120 6.08 -17.81 12.33
C VAL A 120 7.31 -18.61 11.95
N THR A 121 8.42 -17.91 11.69
CA THR A 121 9.67 -18.50 11.24
C THR A 121 10.80 -18.15 12.19
N LEU A 122 11.55 -19.16 12.62
CA LEU A 122 12.81 -19.01 13.35
C LEU A 122 13.97 -19.44 12.45
N THR A 123 14.89 -18.52 12.21
CA THR A 123 16.16 -18.76 11.52
C THR A 123 17.28 -18.70 12.52
N VAL A 124 18.20 -19.66 12.50
CA VAL A 124 19.36 -19.72 13.41
C VAL A 124 20.63 -19.84 12.60
N LEU A 125 21.65 -19.09 12.99
CA LEU A 125 23.01 -19.13 12.46
C LEU A 125 23.99 -19.61 13.55
N ASN A 126 25.02 -20.35 13.16
CA ASN A 126 26.19 -20.62 14.01
C ASN A 126 27.39 -19.82 13.52
N ALA A 127 28.44 -19.72 14.34
CA ALA A 127 29.65 -18.95 14.07
C ALA A 127 30.44 -19.38 12.80
N GLU A 128 30.16 -20.54 12.24
CA GLU A 128 30.76 -21.05 10.99
C GLU A 128 29.83 -20.87 9.78
N GLY A 129 28.75 -20.08 9.92
CA GLY A 129 27.79 -19.78 8.86
C GLY A 129 26.79 -20.91 8.56
N GLY A 130 26.75 -21.95 9.39
CA GLY A 130 25.74 -23.00 9.31
C GLY A 130 24.37 -22.44 9.66
N LYS A 131 23.38 -22.66 8.76
CA LYS A 131 22.03 -22.09 8.90
C LYS A 131 20.99 -23.19 8.99
N ASN A 132 20.01 -23.01 9.90
CA ASN A 132 18.77 -23.78 9.94
C ASN A 132 17.58 -22.86 10.12
N GLN A 133 16.44 -23.28 9.59
CA GLN A 133 15.21 -22.53 9.65
C GLN A 133 14.02 -23.47 9.84
N ILE A 134 13.08 -23.06 10.67
CA ILE A 134 11.80 -23.74 10.83
C ILE A 134 10.67 -22.73 10.68
N THR A 135 9.53 -23.21 10.18
CA THR A 135 8.27 -22.49 10.22
C THR A 135 7.29 -23.30 11.08
N LEU A 136 6.59 -22.62 11.99
CA LEU A 136 5.63 -23.30 12.85
C LEU A 136 4.48 -23.87 12.03
N ASN A 137 4.09 -25.12 12.37
CA ASN A 137 2.82 -25.70 11.93
C ASN A 137 1.68 -25.19 12.84
N ARG A 138 0.43 -25.47 12.45
CA ARG A 138 -0.76 -25.02 13.20
C ARG A 138 -0.83 -25.56 14.61
N GLU A 139 -0.30 -26.76 14.88
CA GLU A 139 -0.34 -27.40 16.20
C GLU A 139 0.54 -26.68 17.23
N ASN A 140 1.61 -26.04 16.76
CA ASN A 140 2.58 -25.31 17.57
C ASN A 140 2.44 -23.79 17.44
N ASN A 141 1.37 -23.33 16.82
CA ASN A 141 1.09 -21.93 16.55
C ASN A 141 -0.25 -21.51 17.16
N VAL A 142 -0.46 -20.22 17.38
CA VAL A 142 -1.76 -19.68 17.78
C VAL A 142 -2.45 -19.06 16.56
N SER A 143 -3.77 -19.23 16.49
CA SER A 143 -4.57 -18.47 15.55
C SER A 143 -4.81 -17.06 16.08
N VAL A 144 -4.98 -16.13 15.17
CA VAL A 144 -5.13 -14.71 15.47
C VAL A 144 -6.44 -14.21 14.91
N SER A 145 -7.24 -13.60 15.77
CA SER A 145 -8.46 -12.90 15.40
C SER A 145 -8.26 -11.39 15.46
N ARG A 146 -9.05 -10.67 14.66
CA ARG A 146 -9.13 -9.22 14.73
C ARG A 146 -9.80 -8.80 16.05
N PRO A 147 -9.37 -7.69 16.71
CA PRO A 147 -10.11 -7.10 17.81
C PRO A 147 -11.53 -6.71 17.41
N GLN A 148 -12.47 -6.88 18.32
CA GLN A 148 -13.83 -6.44 18.06
C GLN A 148 -13.86 -4.92 17.89
N SER A 149 -14.49 -4.46 16.82
CA SER A 149 -14.66 -3.03 16.54
C SER A 149 -15.57 -2.39 17.60
N PRO A 150 -15.07 -1.44 18.42
CA PRO A 150 -15.89 -0.80 19.46
C PRO A 150 -16.94 0.13 18.84
N PRO A 151 -17.98 0.54 19.57
CA PRO A 151 -18.98 1.48 19.07
C PRO A 151 -18.42 2.88 18.82
N GLN A 152 -17.30 3.22 19.46
CA GLN A 152 -16.61 4.51 19.34
C GLN A 152 -15.10 4.36 19.56
N LEU A 153 -14.36 5.29 18.97
CA LEU A 153 -12.93 5.50 19.19
C LEU A 153 -12.71 6.91 19.71
N TYR A 154 -11.50 7.18 20.20
CA TYR A 154 -11.13 8.49 20.73
C TYR A 154 -9.86 9.01 20.04
N ILE A 155 -9.90 10.25 19.58
CA ILE A 155 -8.72 11.04 19.26
C ILE A 155 -8.31 11.72 20.57
N VAL A 156 -7.11 11.46 21.04
CA VAL A 156 -6.55 12.05 22.26
C VAL A 156 -5.29 12.79 21.88
N ASP A 157 -5.32 14.11 21.95
CA ASP A 157 -4.21 14.95 21.49
C ASP A 157 -3.14 15.18 22.58
N ASP A 158 -2.05 15.83 22.18
CA ASP A 158 -0.92 16.18 23.04
C ASP A 158 -1.26 17.24 24.13
N ALA A 159 -2.35 17.97 23.95
CA ALA A 159 -2.87 18.92 24.95
C ALA A 159 -3.88 18.28 25.93
N GLY A 160 -4.24 17.02 25.73
CA GLY A 160 -5.21 16.27 26.54
C GLY A 160 -6.68 16.52 26.14
N ASN A 161 -6.94 17.10 24.96
CA ASN A 161 -8.29 17.18 24.42
C ASN A 161 -8.70 15.82 23.86
N ILE A 162 -9.98 15.48 24.02
CA ILE A 162 -10.56 14.22 23.55
C ILE A 162 -11.68 14.54 22.56
N PHE A 163 -11.61 13.90 21.38
CA PHE A 163 -12.65 13.97 20.36
C PHE A 163 -13.15 12.56 20.07
N THR A 164 -14.47 12.37 20.03
CA THR A 164 -15.08 11.06 19.83
C THR A 164 -15.30 10.79 18.34
N LEU A 165 -14.86 9.61 17.90
CA LEU A 165 -15.15 9.04 16.60
C LEU A 165 -16.25 7.98 16.77
N LEU A 166 -17.42 8.23 16.23
CA LEU A 166 -18.55 7.28 16.29
C LEU A 166 -18.53 6.34 15.10
N ARG A 167 -18.78 5.05 15.36
CA ARG A 167 -18.88 4.04 14.31
C ARG A 167 -20.11 4.34 13.44
N MET A 168 -19.92 4.39 12.10
CA MET A 168 -20.98 4.81 11.19
C MET A 168 -22.11 3.78 11.05
N SER A 169 -21.81 2.49 11.21
CA SER A 169 -22.80 1.41 11.32
C SER A 169 -22.21 0.21 12.00
N ASN A 170 -23.04 -0.71 12.51
CA ASN A 170 -22.59 -1.90 13.22
C ASN A 170 -21.75 -2.88 12.37
N THR A 171 -21.81 -2.77 11.04
CA THR A 171 -21.04 -3.59 10.10
C THR A 171 -19.90 -2.83 9.44
N SER A 172 -19.78 -1.51 9.68
CA SER A 172 -18.74 -0.67 9.09
C SER A 172 -17.47 -0.67 9.93
N TYR A 173 -16.33 -0.51 9.31
CA TYR A 173 -15.05 -0.15 9.94
C TYR A 173 -14.82 1.36 9.95
N GLU A 174 -15.74 2.13 9.36
CA GLU A 174 -15.65 3.58 9.30
C GLU A 174 -16.15 4.20 10.60
N TYR A 175 -15.36 5.15 11.11
CA TYR A 175 -15.63 5.99 12.25
C TYR A 175 -15.57 7.45 11.82
N LYS A 176 -16.48 8.27 12.32
CA LYS A 176 -16.54 9.70 12.01
C LYS A 176 -16.78 10.51 13.29
N THR A 177 -16.14 11.67 13.42
CA THR A 177 -16.54 12.64 14.44
C THR A 177 -17.86 13.30 14.04
N ALA A 178 -18.57 13.87 15.00
CA ALA A 178 -19.76 14.67 14.68
C ALA A 178 -19.39 15.87 13.81
N ASP A 179 -20.27 16.28 12.89
CA ASP A 179 -20.02 17.36 11.93
C ASP A 179 -19.83 18.75 12.58
N ASN A 180 -20.29 18.92 13.81
CA ASN A 180 -20.13 20.15 14.60
C ASN A 180 -19.01 20.04 15.63
N THR A 181 -18.10 19.11 15.51
CA THR A 181 -16.95 18.96 16.41
C THR A 181 -16.04 20.18 16.28
N ASP A 182 -15.79 20.86 17.40
CA ASP A 182 -14.87 21.99 17.44
C ASP A 182 -13.42 21.52 17.49
N PHE A 183 -12.75 21.53 16.35
CA PHE A 183 -11.34 21.18 16.21
C PHE A 183 -10.36 22.35 16.42
N SER A 184 -10.85 23.53 16.80
CA SER A 184 -9.97 24.70 17.05
C SER A 184 -8.93 24.44 18.15
N ARG A 185 -9.21 23.49 19.04
CA ARG A 185 -8.33 23.07 20.14
C ARG A 185 -7.50 21.83 19.84
N LEU A 186 -7.64 21.24 18.65
CA LEU A 186 -6.86 20.05 18.30
C LEU A 186 -5.37 20.40 18.31
N GLY A 187 -4.60 19.64 19.08
CA GLY A 187 -3.15 19.75 19.19
C GLY A 187 -2.42 19.42 17.88
N LYS A 188 -1.10 19.52 17.92
CA LYS A 188 -0.25 19.22 16.74
C LYS A 188 -0.12 17.73 16.46
N SER A 189 -0.44 16.92 17.44
CA SER A 189 -0.37 15.46 17.32
C SER A 189 -1.37 14.79 18.26
N PHE A 190 -1.74 13.55 17.96
CA PHE A 190 -2.72 12.79 18.73
C PHE A 190 -2.53 11.28 18.57
N TYR A 191 -3.19 10.53 19.43
CA TYR A 191 -3.38 9.08 19.30
C TYR A 191 -4.84 8.77 18.99
N ILE A 192 -5.10 7.63 18.33
CA ILE A 192 -6.43 7.06 18.22
C ILE A 192 -6.50 5.89 19.20
N ALA A 193 -7.43 5.93 20.16
CA ALA A 193 -7.52 4.95 21.24
C ALA A 193 -8.91 4.30 21.30
N PHE A 194 -8.95 3.04 21.74
CA PHE A 194 -10.20 2.34 22.02
C PHE A 194 -10.82 2.80 23.32
N SER A 195 -9.98 3.17 24.29
CA SER A 195 -10.39 3.72 25.58
C SER A 195 -9.44 4.83 26.06
N THR A 196 -9.89 5.59 27.06
CA THR A 196 -9.12 6.69 27.63
C THR A 196 -9.00 6.54 29.15
N ASN A 197 -7.89 6.97 29.70
CA ASN A 197 -7.66 7.12 31.12
C ASN A 197 -7.49 8.61 31.47
N GLY A 198 -8.59 9.24 31.89
CA GLY A 198 -8.65 10.71 32.03
C GLY A 198 -8.45 11.40 30.68
N SER A 199 -7.47 12.31 30.59
CA SER A 199 -7.11 13.05 29.39
C SER A 199 -6.02 12.39 28.54
N LYS A 200 -5.75 11.09 28.75
CA LYS A 200 -4.71 10.33 28.06
C LYS A 200 -5.29 9.07 27.40
N PRO A 201 -4.66 8.55 26.34
CA PRO A 201 -5.03 7.22 25.84
C PRO A 201 -4.73 6.16 26.90
N ASP A 202 -5.58 5.13 26.98
CA ASP A 202 -5.34 4.00 27.87
C ASP A 202 -4.41 2.99 27.19
N LEU A 203 -3.12 3.00 27.55
CA LEU A 203 -2.11 2.10 26.99
C LEU A 203 -2.30 0.62 27.39
N SER A 204 -3.23 0.31 28.28
CA SER A 204 -3.61 -1.10 28.59
C SER A 204 -4.59 -1.68 27.55
N ASP A 205 -5.13 -0.84 26.68
CA ASP A 205 -6.02 -1.18 25.58
C ASP A 205 -5.34 -0.86 24.22
N ILE A 206 -6.07 -0.96 23.14
CA ILE A 206 -5.57 -0.67 21.81
C ILE A 206 -5.44 0.84 21.62
N VAL A 207 -4.23 1.27 21.38
CA VAL A 207 -3.88 2.64 21.01
C VAL A 207 -3.12 2.60 19.68
N LEU A 208 -3.46 3.48 18.76
CA LEU A 208 -2.82 3.62 17.46
C LEU A 208 -2.03 4.93 17.42
N GLY A 209 -0.80 4.84 16.97
CA GLY A 209 0.13 5.95 16.73
C GLY A 209 0.67 5.91 15.31
N GLN A 210 1.81 6.55 15.08
CA GLN A 210 2.43 6.68 13.76
C GLN A 210 3.88 6.21 13.77
N ASP A 211 4.25 5.47 12.71
CA ASP A 211 5.63 5.16 12.36
C ASP A 211 5.83 5.50 10.86
N GLY A 212 6.65 6.53 10.59
CA GLY A 212 6.72 7.13 9.27
C GLY A 212 5.34 7.63 8.82
N ASP A 213 4.88 7.20 7.66
CA ASP A 213 3.57 7.56 7.10
C ASP A 213 2.46 6.55 7.46
N GLN A 214 2.77 5.52 8.25
CA GLN A 214 1.83 4.46 8.59
C GLN A 214 1.26 4.61 10.00
N ILE A 215 -0.04 4.39 10.14
CA ILE A 215 -0.67 4.23 11.45
C ILE A 215 -0.49 2.78 11.89
N ILE A 216 0.03 2.60 13.09
CA ILE A 216 0.34 1.29 13.67
C ILE A 216 -0.18 1.16 15.11
N LEU A 217 -0.20 -0.05 15.65
CA LEU A 217 -0.42 -0.27 17.07
C LEU A 217 0.70 0.41 17.86
N ALA A 218 0.34 1.26 18.80
CA ALA A 218 1.29 2.02 19.59
C ALA A 218 1.90 1.18 20.72
N ASP A 219 3.19 1.35 20.91
CA ASP A 219 3.96 0.91 22.07
C ASP A 219 4.60 2.14 22.76
N SER A 220 5.50 1.91 23.70
CA SER A 220 6.19 2.98 24.44
C SER A 220 7.11 3.85 23.57
N SER A 221 7.45 3.43 22.37
CA SER A 221 8.34 4.13 21.43
C SER A 221 7.60 4.75 20.24
N THR A 222 6.34 4.41 20.06
CA THR A 222 5.53 4.87 18.92
C THR A 222 5.18 6.36 19.06
N LEU A 223 5.39 7.12 17.99
CA LEU A 223 5.05 8.55 17.96
C LEU A 223 3.53 8.75 17.81
N PRO A 224 3.02 9.88 18.29
CA PRO A 224 1.64 10.27 18.01
C PRO A 224 1.46 10.59 16.52
N ILE A 225 0.24 10.44 16.01
CA ILE A 225 -0.16 10.82 14.66
C ILE A 225 -0.08 12.33 14.53
N VAL A 226 0.60 12.82 13.50
CA VAL A 226 0.69 14.25 13.21
C VAL A 226 -0.68 14.75 12.72
N THR A 227 -1.15 15.86 13.27
CA THR A 227 -2.40 16.49 12.84
C THR A 227 -2.31 16.86 11.35
N PRO A 228 -3.25 16.41 10.50
CA PRO A 228 -3.22 16.73 9.08
C PRO A 228 -3.28 18.24 8.81
N GLU A 229 -2.46 18.73 7.91
CA GLU A 229 -2.51 20.13 7.46
C GLU A 229 -3.84 20.44 6.76
N THR A 230 -4.33 21.66 6.92
CA THR A 230 -5.63 22.11 6.41
C THR A 230 -5.54 23.23 5.39
N GLU A 231 -4.34 23.64 5.00
CA GLU A 231 -4.13 24.76 4.06
C GLU A 231 -4.88 26.05 4.46
N GLY A 232 -5.05 26.28 5.78
CA GLY A 232 -5.76 27.44 6.33
C GLY A 232 -7.28 27.27 6.50
N TYR A 233 -7.84 26.13 6.12
CA TYR A 233 -9.24 25.80 6.40
C TYR A 233 -9.38 25.13 7.78
N THR A 234 -10.59 25.17 8.34
CA THR A 234 -10.92 24.45 9.57
C THR A 234 -11.31 23.00 9.25
N ILE A 235 -10.98 22.07 10.14
CA ILE A 235 -11.47 20.70 10.04
C ILE A 235 -12.95 20.69 10.43
N LYS A 236 -13.81 20.18 9.56
CA LYS A 236 -15.24 19.98 9.82
C LYS A 236 -15.48 18.64 10.52
N SER A 237 -14.84 17.58 10.05
CA SER A 237 -14.90 16.26 10.67
C SER A 237 -13.65 15.45 10.34
N MET A 238 -13.36 14.45 11.16
CA MET A 238 -12.34 13.44 10.88
C MET A 238 -13.01 12.09 10.71
N ARG A 239 -12.46 11.27 9.80
CA ARG A 239 -12.85 9.89 9.58
C ARG A 239 -11.65 8.99 9.78
N PHE A 240 -11.89 7.83 10.33
CA PHE A 240 -10.90 6.79 10.50
C PHE A 240 -11.47 5.44 10.09
N ASN A 241 -10.81 4.77 9.17
CA ASN A 241 -11.15 3.41 8.80
C ASN A 241 -10.31 2.44 9.62
N LEU A 242 -10.94 1.73 10.57
CA LEU A 242 -10.26 0.80 11.47
C LEU A 242 -9.74 -0.45 10.74
N PHE A 243 -10.23 -0.79 9.54
CA PHE A 243 -9.71 -1.90 8.75
C PHE A 243 -8.39 -1.56 8.07
N SER A 244 -8.34 -0.45 7.35
CA SER A 244 -7.18 -0.03 6.57
C SER A 244 -6.24 0.91 7.33
N PHE A 245 -6.59 1.33 8.54
CA PHE A 245 -5.91 2.37 9.34
C PHE A 245 -5.76 3.71 8.60
N LYS A 246 -6.68 3.95 7.68
CA LYS A 246 -6.70 5.21 6.92
C LYS A 246 -7.42 6.29 7.73
N LEU A 247 -6.69 7.38 7.98
CA LEU A 247 -7.23 8.60 8.56
C LEU A 247 -7.49 9.61 7.43
N SER A 248 -8.63 10.28 7.47
CA SER A 248 -8.94 11.40 6.59
C SER A 248 -9.61 12.53 7.36
N LYS A 249 -9.42 13.76 6.89
CA LYS A 249 -10.10 14.94 7.37
C LYS A 249 -11.07 15.45 6.31
N ILE A 250 -12.14 16.08 6.75
CA ILE A 250 -13.04 16.86 5.89
C ILE A 250 -12.91 18.30 6.36
N ILE A 251 -12.52 19.18 5.46
CA ILE A 251 -12.36 20.59 5.77
C ILE A 251 -13.66 21.34 5.52
N ASP A 252 -13.88 22.39 6.28
CA ASP A 252 -15.03 23.29 6.12
C ASP A 252 -14.71 24.30 5.03
N CYS A 253 -15.00 23.95 3.77
CA CYS A 253 -14.98 24.88 2.66
C CYS A 253 -16.32 24.81 1.97
N VAL A 254 -17.09 25.86 2.01
CA VAL A 254 -18.45 25.89 1.45
C VAL A 254 -18.37 25.97 -0.08
N ILE A 255 -18.33 24.82 -0.76
CA ILE A 255 -18.40 24.73 -2.22
C ILE A 255 -19.78 24.18 -2.60
N THR A 256 -20.47 24.90 -3.49
CA THR A 256 -21.71 24.43 -4.11
C THR A 256 -21.57 24.46 -5.63
N VAL A 257 -21.73 23.30 -6.25
CA VAL A 257 -21.83 23.16 -7.70
C VAL A 257 -23.32 23.13 -8.07
N ASP A 258 -23.76 24.14 -8.78
CA ASP A 258 -25.15 24.26 -9.23
C ASP A 258 -25.22 23.99 -10.73
N LYS A 259 -25.93 22.93 -11.13
CA LYS A 259 -26.11 22.54 -12.53
C LYS A 259 -26.59 23.69 -13.42
N ASN A 260 -27.51 24.54 -12.90
CA ASN A 260 -28.07 25.66 -13.65
C ASN A 260 -27.09 26.83 -13.84
N LYS A 261 -25.93 26.77 -13.17
CA LYS A 261 -24.88 27.80 -13.28
C LYS A 261 -23.69 27.34 -14.12
N MET A 262 -23.72 26.13 -14.65
CA MET A 262 -22.68 25.66 -15.55
C MET A 262 -22.80 26.36 -16.91
N ASN A 263 -21.68 26.77 -17.47
CA ASN A 263 -21.67 27.42 -18.77
C ASN A 263 -21.80 26.37 -19.88
N ASP A 264 -22.76 26.54 -20.78
CA ASP A 264 -22.89 25.70 -21.95
C ASP A 264 -21.80 26.04 -22.98
N GLU A 265 -20.87 25.13 -23.19
CA GLU A 265 -19.87 25.24 -24.26
C GLU A 265 -20.32 24.57 -25.57
N SER A 266 -21.29 23.67 -25.48
CA SER A 266 -21.91 23.02 -26.64
C SER A 266 -23.27 22.39 -26.22
N ALA A 267 -24.06 21.94 -27.18
CA ALA A 267 -25.30 21.21 -26.92
C ALA A 267 -25.09 19.92 -26.07
N PHE A 268 -23.85 19.50 -25.85
CA PHE A 268 -23.52 18.26 -25.17
C PHE A 268 -22.77 18.47 -23.87
N MET A 269 -22.35 19.70 -23.52
CA MET A 269 -21.41 19.94 -22.45
C MET A 269 -21.67 21.26 -21.72
N ALA A 270 -21.69 21.19 -20.41
CA ALA A 270 -21.65 22.35 -19.54
C ALA A 270 -20.39 22.29 -18.66
N ILE A 271 -19.77 23.43 -18.39
CA ILE A 271 -18.48 23.52 -17.67
C ILE A 271 -18.64 24.40 -16.44
N TYR A 272 -18.01 23.95 -15.36
CA TYR A 272 -17.80 24.73 -14.14
C TYR A 272 -16.33 24.73 -13.80
N ASN A 273 -15.66 25.87 -14.00
CA ASN A 273 -14.25 26.04 -13.65
C ASN A 273 -14.11 26.59 -12.24
N MET A 274 -13.44 25.83 -11.37
CA MET A 274 -13.31 26.20 -9.97
C MET A 274 -12.04 25.66 -9.31
N LEU A 275 -11.64 26.30 -8.21
CA LEU A 275 -10.66 25.73 -7.28
C LEU A 275 -11.35 24.63 -6.47
N LEU A 276 -10.93 23.39 -6.65
CA LEU A 276 -11.27 22.27 -5.76
C LEU A 276 -10.15 22.04 -4.79
N VAL A 277 -10.49 21.99 -3.51
CA VAL A 277 -9.55 21.76 -2.42
C VAL A 277 -9.70 20.33 -1.94
N LYS A 278 -8.59 19.62 -1.80
CA LYS A 278 -8.59 18.25 -1.28
C LYS A 278 -9.29 18.19 0.09
N ASP A 279 -10.05 17.15 0.32
CA ASP A 279 -10.84 16.91 1.54
C ASP A 279 -12.01 17.91 1.76
N CYS A 280 -12.32 18.73 0.75
CA CYS A 280 -13.46 19.64 0.80
C CYS A 280 -14.77 18.92 0.50
N GLU A 281 -15.79 19.21 1.32
CA GLU A 281 -17.17 18.79 1.05
C GLU A 281 -17.79 19.69 -0.04
N ILE A 282 -18.36 19.06 -1.05
CA ILE A 282 -19.01 19.76 -2.17
C ILE A 282 -20.50 19.39 -2.19
N LYS A 283 -21.35 20.39 -2.26
CA LYS A 283 -22.78 20.20 -2.49
C LYS A 283 -23.13 20.34 -3.96
N PHE A 284 -23.78 19.33 -4.51
CA PHE A 284 -24.19 19.26 -5.90
C PHE A 284 -25.70 19.53 -6.00
N LYS A 285 -26.06 20.69 -6.57
CA LYS A 285 -27.46 21.10 -6.69
C LYS A 285 -27.99 20.86 -8.08
N GLY A 286 -29.14 20.20 -8.20
CA GLY A 286 -29.86 19.97 -9.47
C GLY A 286 -29.28 18.82 -10.31
N PHE A 287 -28.38 18.02 -9.74
CA PHE A 287 -27.90 16.77 -10.32
C PHE A 287 -28.77 15.59 -9.85
N GLY A 288 -28.52 14.42 -10.34
CA GLY A 288 -29.22 13.21 -9.90
C GLY A 288 -28.41 12.41 -8.87
N ASP A 289 -28.41 11.09 -9.00
CA ASP A 289 -27.63 10.20 -8.18
C ASP A 289 -26.13 10.39 -8.45
N LEU A 290 -25.43 11.00 -7.51
CA LEU A 290 -24.00 11.32 -7.63
C LEU A 290 -23.14 10.07 -7.82
N LYS A 291 -23.53 8.93 -7.25
CA LYS A 291 -22.78 7.67 -7.36
C LYS A 291 -22.66 7.20 -8.81
N SER A 292 -23.69 7.46 -9.62
CA SER A 292 -23.68 7.13 -11.05
C SER A 292 -23.03 8.19 -11.92
N MET A 293 -22.69 9.36 -11.36
CA MET A 293 -22.28 10.55 -12.11
C MET A 293 -20.84 10.98 -11.88
N LEU A 294 -20.32 10.83 -10.66
CA LEU A 294 -18.97 11.31 -10.28
C LEU A 294 -17.90 10.22 -10.45
N GLN A 295 -16.70 10.66 -10.79
CA GLN A 295 -15.53 9.77 -10.88
C GLN A 295 -15.15 9.23 -9.50
N PRO A 296 -15.08 7.89 -9.34
CA PRO A 296 -14.88 7.25 -8.04
C PRO A 296 -13.46 7.43 -7.45
N ASP A 297 -12.50 7.80 -8.28
CA ASP A 297 -11.12 8.06 -7.86
C ASP A 297 -10.89 9.50 -7.38
N ARG A 298 -11.92 10.35 -7.44
CA ARG A 298 -11.81 11.78 -7.11
C ARG A 298 -12.86 12.27 -6.14
N PHE A 299 -13.89 11.47 -5.92
CA PHE A 299 -14.98 11.84 -5.03
C PHE A 299 -15.37 10.66 -4.15
N GLU A 300 -15.49 10.92 -2.87
CA GLU A 300 -16.14 10.04 -1.93
C GLU A 300 -17.58 10.52 -1.74
N ILE A 301 -18.54 9.70 -2.13
CA ILE A 301 -19.97 10.08 -2.11
C ILE A 301 -20.50 9.86 -0.69
N GLU A 302 -21.07 10.92 -0.11
CA GLU A 302 -21.72 10.85 1.20
C GLU A 302 -23.23 10.57 1.08
N ASP A 303 -23.89 11.28 0.16
CA ASP A 303 -25.29 11.12 -0.15
C ASP A 303 -25.59 11.54 -1.61
N ASN A 304 -26.87 11.69 -1.98
CA ASN A 304 -27.26 12.04 -3.35
C ASN A 304 -26.93 13.48 -3.78
N GLU A 305 -26.55 14.34 -2.84
CA GLU A 305 -26.27 15.76 -3.12
C GLU A 305 -24.88 16.20 -2.58
N THR A 306 -24.18 15.32 -1.86
CA THR A 306 -22.94 15.68 -1.17
C THR A 306 -21.85 14.68 -1.46
N ALA A 307 -20.68 15.20 -1.82
CA ALA A 307 -19.47 14.41 -1.99
C ALA A 307 -18.23 15.14 -1.45
N VAL A 308 -17.23 14.40 -1.01
CA VAL A 308 -15.92 14.94 -0.61
C VAL A 308 -14.97 14.78 -1.79
N PHE A 309 -14.27 15.87 -2.14
CA PHE A 309 -13.26 15.85 -3.17
C PHE A 309 -11.96 15.25 -2.62
N THR A 310 -11.52 14.13 -3.14
CA THR A 310 -10.30 13.40 -2.73
C THR A 310 -9.10 13.67 -3.63
N GLY A 311 -9.32 14.38 -4.74
CA GLY A 311 -8.27 14.75 -5.67
C GLY A 311 -7.33 15.83 -5.12
N GLN A 312 -6.31 16.17 -5.88
CA GLN A 312 -5.33 17.20 -5.50
C GLN A 312 -5.97 18.59 -5.52
N THR A 313 -5.63 19.43 -4.52
CA THR A 313 -5.97 20.86 -4.53
C THR A 313 -5.43 21.51 -5.79
N ASN A 314 -6.31 21.97 -6.65
CA ASN A 314 -5.98 22.61 -7.91
C ASN A 314 -7.22 23.31 -8.52
N ARG A 315 -7.02 24.04 -9.60
CA ARG A 315 -8.11 24.52 -10.43
C ARG A 315 -8.54 23.42 -11.40
N TRP A 316 -9.81 23.04 -11.31
CA TRP A 316 -10.41 21.95 -12.10
C TRP A 316 -11.54 22.45 -12.97
N ASN A 317 -11.73 21.78 -14.10
CA ASN A 317 -12.96 21.83 -14.86
C ASN A 317 -13.85 20.66 -14.45
N LEU A 318 -15.05 20.94 -13.96
CA LEU A 318 -16.11 19.95 -13.89
C LEU A 318 -16.87 20.03 -15.20
N LEU A 319 -16.88 18.94 -15.93
CA LEU A 319 -17.47 18.82 -17.25
C LEU A 319 -18.74 17.97 -17.13
N TYR A 320 -19.91 18.57 -17.29
CA TYR A 320 -21.16 17.85 -17.29
C TYR A 320 -21.51 17.44 -18.72
N HIS A 321 -21.56 16.14 -18.97
CA HIS A 321 -21.98 15.60 -20.25
C HIS A 321 -23.49 15.38 -20.24
N VAL A 322 -24.24 16.25 -20.92
CA VAL A 322 -25.72 16.36 -20.82
C VAL A 322 -26.42 15.05 -21.20
N SER A 323 -26.00 14.37 -22.27
CA SER A 323 -26.65 13.16 -22.76
C SER A 323 -26.43 11.92 -21.91
N SER A 324 -25.28 11.79 -21.24
CA SER A 324 -24.96 10.67 -20.35
C SER A 324 -25.20 10.97 -18.88
N GLY A 325 -25.34 12.24 -18.51
CA GLY A 325 -25.52 12.68 -17.14
C GLY A 325 -24.24 12.64 -16.29
N TRP A 326 -23.05 12.51 -16.89
CA TRP A 326 -21.79 12.39 -16.14
C TRP A 326 -21.16 13.72 -15.79
N LEU A 327 -20.51 13.74 -14.64
CA LEU A 327 -19.61 14.81 -14.19
C LEU A 327 -18.17 14.31 -14.21
N ILE A 328 -17.37 14.85 -15.12
CA ILE A 328 -15.98 14.49 -15.29
C ILE A 328 -15.12 15.65 -14.80
N THR A 329 -14.06 15.33 -14.06
CA THR A 329 -13.11 16.30 -13.54
C THR A 329 -11.78 16.19 -14.26
N ASN A 330 -11.35 17.27 -14.87
CA ASN A 330 -10.02 17.40 -15.48
C ASN A 330 -9.34 18.69 -15.03
N TYR A 331 -8.01 18.73 -15.04
CA TYR A 331 -7.27 19.96 -14.75
C TYR A 331 -7.74 21.10 -15.65
N ALA A 332 -7.99 22.25 -15.07
CA ALA A 332 -8.35 23.44 -15.84
C ALA A 332 -7.21 23.98 -16.68
N ASN A 333 -5.98 23.90 -16.16
CA ASN A 333 -4.77 24.26 -16.91
C ASN A 333 -4.20 23.01 -17.58
N THR A 334 -4.32 22.95 -18.90
CA THR A 334 -3.86 21.83 -19.73
C THR A 334 -2.36 21.87 -20.05
N ASN A 335 -1.67 22.98 -19.74
CA ASN A 335 -0.27 23.21 -20.08
C ASN A 335 0.66 23.21 -18.86
N ALA A 336 0.17 22.82 -17.68
CA ALA A 336 0.99 22.83 -16.47
C ALA A 336 1.93 21.61 -16.42
N SER A 337 3.21 21.86 -16.17
CA SER A 337 4.15 20.81 -15.80
C SER A 337 3.70 20.12 -14.51
N GLY A 338 4.06 18.86 -14.32
CA GLY A 338 3.69 18.11 -13.11
C GLY A 338 2.30 17.46 -13.17
N GLN A 339 1.64 17.45 -14.32
CA GLN A 339 0.41 16.71 -14.56
C GLN A 339 0.69 15.44 -15.35
N LEU A 340 -0.22 14.49 -15.29
CA LEU A 340 -0.23 13.29 -16.11
C LEU A 340 -1.61 13.14 -16.77
N TRP A 341 -1.61 12.87 -18.06
CA TRP A 341 -2.82 12.69 -18.85
C TRP A 341 -2.82 11.32 -19.50
N VAL A 342 -4.01 10.75 -19.62
CA VAL A 342 -4.24 9.45 -20.26
C VAL A 342 -5.19 9.63 -21.43
N THR A 343 -4.80 9.10 -22.58
CA THR A 343 -5.63 9.04 -23.77
C THR A 343 -5.46 7.71 -24.49
N GLY A 344 -6.31 7.40 -25.46
CA GLY A 344 -6.18 6.16 -26.22
C GLY A 344 -7.44 5.71 -26.92
N ALA A 345 -7.41 4.49 -27.43
CA ALA A 345 -8.52 3.80 -28.06
C ALA A 345 -9.07 2.72 -27.15
N ASN A 346 -10.40 2.48 -27.23
CA ASN A 346 -11.08 1.47 -26.40
C ASN A 346 -10.87 1.66 -24.89
N ALA A 347 -10.49 2.83 -24.46
CA ALA A 347 -10.46 3.30 -23.09
C ALA A 347 -11.57 4.33 -22.91
N CYS A 348 -12.24 4.29 -21.78
CA CYS A 348 -13.43 5.09 -21.53
C CYS A 348 -13.34 5.79 -20.19
N PHE A 349 -14.16 6.83 -20.01
CA PHE A 349 -14.36 7.40 -18.70
C PHE A 349 -14.83 6.34 -17.71
N PRO A 350 -14.51 6.46 -16.40
CA PRO A 350 -14.80 5.43 -15.40
C PRO A 350 -16.25 5.38 -14.94
N LEU A 351 -17.20 5.74 -15.81
CA LEU A 351 -18.62 5.83 -15.52
C LEU A 351 -19.38 4.94 -16.49
N GLY A 352 -20.18 4.02 -15.93
CA GLY A 352 -20.94 3.03 -16.68
C GLY A 352 -20.24 1.68 -16.79
N ASN A 353 -20.99 0.63 -16.48
CA ASN A 353 -20.49 -0.75 -16.43
C ASN A 353 -20.69 -1.55 -17.72
N ASP A 354 -21.33 -0.95 -18.72
CA ASP A 354 -21.85 -1.65 -19.91
C ASP A 354 -21.04 -1.41 -21.18
N GLY A 355 -19.94 -0.67 -21.10
CA GLY A 355 -19.11 -0.35 -22.25
C GLY A 355 -19.72 0.67 -23.23
N THR A 356 -20.88 1.27 -22.90
CA THR A 356 -21.52 2.36 -23.68
C THR A 356 -20.93 3.73 -23.37
N THR A 357 -19.94 3.76 -22.48
CA THR A 357 -19.24 4.96 -22.02
C THR A 357 -18.52 5.67 -23.15
N THR A 358 -18.42 6.98 -23.06
CA THR A 358 -17.69 7.82 -24.02
C THR A 358 -16.22 7.41 -24.03
N ASN A 359 -15.74 7.02 -25.20
CA ASN A 359 -14.34 6.67 -25.39
C ASN A 359 -13.44 7.88 -25.22
N LEU A 360 -12.27 7.66 -24.63
CA LEU A 360 -11.13 8.53 -24.84
C LEU A 360 -10.76 8.51 -26.34
N SER A 361 -10.11 9.54 -26.82
CA SER A 361 -9.76 9.67 -28.22
C SER A 361 -8.30 10.07 -28.36
N TRP A 362 -7.64 9.56 -29.39
CA TRP A 362 -6.31 9.99 -29.77
C TRP A 362 -6.26 11.48 -30.20
N PHE A 363 -7.40 12.09 -30.47
CA PHE A 363 -7.47 13.50 -30.86
C PHE A 363 -7.70 14.37 -29.63
N ALA A 364 -6.63 14.91 -29.08
CA ALA A 364 -6.63 15.72 -27.86
C ALA A 364 -7.22 17.15 -28.02
N ASP A 365 -7.93 17.42 -29.09
CA ASP A 365 -8.49 18.76 -29.35
C ASP A 365 -9.74 19.06 -28.54
N THR A 366 -10.33 18.04 -27.90
CA THR A 366 -11.51 18.19 -27.07
C THR A 366 -11.19 17.85 -25.62
N ARG A 367 -11.79 18.56 -24.68
CA ARG A 367 -11.61 18.35 -23.24
C ARG A 367 -12.11 16.97 -22.73
N PHE A 368 -12.76 16.20 -23.60
CA PHE A 368 -13.19 14.82 -23.35
C PHE A 368 -12.30 13.75 -24.02
N ALA A 369 -11.25 14.15 -24.70
CA ALA A 369 -10.39 13.19 -25.37
C ALA A 369 -9.41 12.49 -24.43
N ALA A 370 -9.14 13.09 -23.28
CA ALA A 370 -8.20 12.60 -22.31
C ALA A 370 -8.68 12.78 -20.87
N LEU A 371 -8.14 11.97 -19.97
CA LEU A 371 -8.31 12.10 -18.52
C LEU A 371 -7.03 12.54 -17.87
N SER A 372 -7.12 13.49 -16.93
CA SER A 372 -6.00 13.80 -16.04
C SER A 372 -5.94 12.79 -14.90
N ALA A 373 -4.75 12.32 -14.55
CA ALA A 373 -4.53 11.49 -13.38
C ALA A 373 -4.43 12.33 -12.10
N VAL A 374 -4.81 11.75 -10.98
CA VAL A 374 -4.67 12.38 -9.66
C VAL A 374 -3.25 12.20 -9.17
N LYS A 375 -2.59 13.28 -8.78
CA LYS A 375 -1.25 13.27 -8.21
C LYS A 375 -1.33 12.96 -6.72
N SER A 376 -0.71 11.87 -6.27
CA SER A 376 -0.64 11.46 -4.86
C SER A 376 0.68 11.85 -4.19
N SER A 377 1.77 11.90 -4.93
CA SER A 377 3.07 12.41 -4.49
C SER A 377 3.77 13.15 -5.65
N GLU A 378 5.03 13.52 -5.51
CA GLU A 378 5.76 14.19 -6.59
C GLU A 378 5.87 13.30 -7.84
N ASP A 379 6.05 11.99 -7.64
CA ASP A 379 6.28 11.02 -8.70
C ASP A 379 5.10 10.07 -8.93
N ASP A 380 4.11 10.04 -8.04
CA ASP A 380 3.02 9.08 -8.08
C ASP A 380 1.70 9.70 -8.54
N PHE A 381 1.06 9.00 -9.47
CA PHE A 381 -0.24 9.37 -10.01
C PHE A 381 -1.16 8.16 -10.03
N SER A 382 -2.46 8.41 -9.91
CA SER A 382 -3.48 7.36 -10.03
C SER A 382 -4.65 7.82 -10.89
N ILE A 383 -5.29 6.86 -11.55
CA ILE A 383 -6.50 7.11 -12.35
C ILE A 383 -7.31 5.84 -12.49
N VAL A 384 -8.63 5.97 -12.38
CA VAL A 384 -9.57 4.89 -12.70
C VAL A 384 -10.08 5.07 -14.12
N ILE A 385 -10.02 4.01 -14.92
CA ILE A 385 -10.40 4.00 -16.34
C ILE A 385 -11.21 2.74 -16.60
N TYR A 386 -12.27 2.84 -17.42
CA TYR A 386 -12.96 1.68 -17.97
C TYR A 386 -12.25 1.25 -19.26
N LEU A 387 -11.80 0.00 -19.32
CA LEU A 387 -11.09 -0.55 -20.46
C LEU A 387 -11.96 -1.59 -21.19
N LYS A 388 -12.03 -1.47 -22.51
CA LYS A 388 -12.66 -2.45 -23.42
C LYS A 388 -11.63 -3.44 -23.96
N ASN A 389 -12.09 -4.48 -24.63
CA ASN A 389 -11.20 -5.36 -25.38
C ASN A 389 -10.36 -4.57 -26.39
N SER A 390 -9.11 -5.01 -26.57
CA SER A 390 -8.18 -4.40 -27.51
C SER A 390 -7.93 -2.90 -27.27
N PHE A 391 -7.91 -2.50 -25.99
CA PHE A 391 -7.55 -1.12 -25.67
C PHE A 391 -6.08 -0.82 -26.01
N GLU A 392 -5.82 0.44 -26.31
CA GLU A 392 -4.48 0.99 -26.39
C GLU A 392 -4.50 2.38 -25.77
N ILE A 393 -3.67 2.60 -24.75
CA ILE A 393 -3.58 3.88 -24.07
C ILE A 393 -2.13 4.35 -23.99
N GLN A 394 -1.96 5.66 -23.92
CA GLN A 394 -0.67 6.32 -23.71
C GLN A 394 -0.78 7.36 -22.60
N LEU A 395 0.33 7.60 -21.95
CA LEU A 395 0.49 8.59 -20.88
C LEU A 395 1.24 9.80 -21.42
N TYR A 396 0.78 11.00 -21.05
CA TYR A 396 1.35 12.27 -21.49
C TYR A 396 1.57 13.20 -20.30
N ARG A 397 2.68 13.94 -20.31
CA ARG A 397 2.94 14.99 -19.32
C ARG A 397 2.18 16.29 -19.61
N TRP A 398 1.75 16.46 -20.85
CA TRP A 398 1.03 17.62 -21.33
C TRP A 398 -0.20 17.19 -22.12
N PHE A 399 -1.26 17.97 -22.07
CA PHE A 399 -2.48 17.68 -22.80
C PHE A 399 -2.32 17.64 -24.33
N LYS A 400 -1.27 18.25 -24.86
CA LYS A 400 -0.98 18.25 -26.31
C LYS A 400 0.19 17.30 -26.62
N TRP A 401 -0.07 16.15 -27.12
CA TRP A 401 0.72 15.11 -27.82
C TRP A 401 2.28 15.17 -27.83
N SER A 402 2.91 16.19 -27.26
CA SER A 402 4.35 16.42 -27.44
C SER A 402 5.25 15.64 -26.50
N THR A 403 4.73 15.11 -25.38
CA THR A 403 5.54 14.54 -24.31
C THR A 403 4.97 13.22 -23.80
N VAL A 404 5.12 12.19 -24.65
CA VAL A 404 4.73 10.81 -24.27
C VAL A 404 5.68 10.28 -23.22
N VAL A 405 5.12 9.70 -22.15
CA VAL A 405 5.86 9.02 -21.10
C VAL A 405 6.32 7.66 -21.60
N ARG A 406 7.63 7.39 -21.52
CA ARG A 406 8.19 6.09 -21.87
C ARG A 406 7.93 5.09 -20.73
N LEU A 407 7.42 3.93 -21.08
CA LEU A 407 7.16 2.86 -20.12
C LEU A 407 8.40 1.98 -19.95
N ILE A 408 8.75 1.70 -18.69
CA ILE A 408 9.85 0.80 -18.35
C ILE A 408 9.27 -0.60 -18.13
N SER A 409 9.99 -1.63 -18.56
CA SER A 409 9.55 -3.03 -18.59
C SER A 409 9.31 -3.69 -17.21
N ASP A 410 9.66 -3.03 -16.12
CA ASP A 410 9.49 -3.54 -14.75
C ASP A 410 8.07 -3.34 -14.16
N SER A 411 7.09 -3.03 -15.01
CA SER A 411 5.68 -3.01 -14.61
C SER A 411 5.27 -4.40 -14.13
N ASN A 412 5.01 -4.54 -12.83
CA ASN A 412 4.76 -5.81 -12.14
C ASN A 412 3.48 -6.56 -12.56
N ASP A 413 2.73 -6.06 -13.56
CA ASP A 413 1.41 -6.56 -13.95
C ASP A 413 1.34 -7.11 -15.39
N ILE A 414 2.37 -7.81 -15.80
CA ILE A 414 2.50 -8.47 -17.13
C ILE A 414 1.25 -9.31 -17.50
N GLY A 415 0.43 -9.70 -16.52
CA GLY A 415 -0.80 -10.46 -16.78
C GLY A 415 -1.98 -9.60 -17.26
N TYR A 416 -2.12 -8.39 -16.77
CA TYR A 416 -3.25 -7.49 -17.11
C TYR A 416 -2.91 -6.53 -18.24
N ILE A 417 -1.67 -6.06 -18.30
CA ILE A 417 -1.19 -5.13 -19.32
C ILE A 417 0.11 -5.62 -19.95
N HIS A 418 0.35 -5.14 -21.16
CA HIS A 418 1.59 -5.36 -21.89
C HIS A 418 2.12 -3.98 -22.34
N PRO A 419 3.17 -3.45 -21.67
CA PRO A 419 3.81 -2.22 -22.10
C PRO A 419 4.55 -2.44 -23.43
N ASN A 420 4.32 -1.58 -24.40
CA ASN A 420 4.96 -1.61 -25.70
C ASN A 420 5.59 -0.23 -26.01
N GLY A 421 6.75 0.03 -25.41
CA GLY A 421 7.47 1.30 -25.57
C GLY A 421 6.75 2.48 -24.91
N VAL A 422 5.78 3.07 -25.59
CA VAL A 422 4.97 4.20 -25.10
C VAL A 422 3.50 3.85 -24.92
N SER A 423 3.05 2.72 -25.46
CA SER A 423 1.65 2.27 -25.36
C SER A 423 1.48 1.18 -24.32
N ILE A 424 0.32 1.18 -23.67
CA ILE A 424 -0.15 0.12 -22.76
C ILE A 424 -1.25 -0.64 -23.50
N LEU A 425 -1.04 -1.94 -23.65
CA LEU A 425 -1.93 -2.88 -24.35
C LEU A 425 -2.48 -3.92 -23.38
N PRO A 426 -3.59 -4.63 -23.71
CA PRO A 426 -4.12 -5.69 -22.88
C PRO A 426 -3.15 -6.87 -22.74
N GLY A 427 -2.97 -7.35 -21.53
CA GLY A 427 -2.23 -8.57 -21.21
C GLY A 427 -3.10 -9.83 -21.27
N SER A 428 -2.53 -11.00 -21.04
CA SER A 428 -3.20 -12.29 -21.17
C SER A 428 -4.33 -12.56 -20.15
N LYS A 429 -4.31 -11.87 -19.01
CA LYS A 429 -5.34 -11.97 -17.93
C LYS A 429 -6.38 -10.87 -17.99
N PHE A 430 -6.26 -9.96 -18.95
CA PHE A 430 -7.16 -8.82 -19.05
C PHE A 430 -8.59 -9.26 -19.38
N THR A 431 -9.55 -8.62 -18.72
CA THR A 431 -10.97 -8.68 -19.02
C THR A 431 -11.55 -7.26 -19.01
N PRO A 432 -12.52 -6.93 -19.88
CA PRO A 432 -13.13 -5.58 -19.86
C PRO A 432 -13.68 -5.21 -18.50
N GLY A 433 -13.46 -3.97 -18.08
CA GLY A 433 -13.93 -3.48 -16.78
C GLY A 433 -13.26 -2.19 -16.33
N LEU A 434 -13.55 -1.83 -15.08
CA LEU A 434 -12.88 -0.72 -14.40
C LEU A 434 -11.52 -1.18 -13.86
N TYR A 435 -10.52 -0.34 -14.05
CA TYR A 435 -9.17 -0.57 -13.57
C TYR A 435 -8.60 0.69 -12.92
N LEU A 436 -7.95 0.51 -11.78
CA LEU A 436 -7.08 1.52 -11.17
C LEU A 436 -5.68 1.36 -11.74
N PHE A 437 -5.18 2.43 -12.34
CA PHE A 437 -3.78 2.58 -12.73
C PHE A 437 -3.06 3.38 -11.67
N VAL A 438 -1.92 2.89 -11.23
CA VAL A 438 -0.94 3.62 -10.42
C VAL A 438 0.31 3.78 -11.28
N VAL A 439 0.70 5.03 -11.50
CA VAL A 439 1.84 5.39 -12.35
C VAL A 439 2.89 6.03 -11.46
N HIS A 440 4.07 5.44 -11.43
CA HIS A 440 5.23 6.01 -10.75
C HIS A 440 6.24 6.50 -11.79
N LEU A 441 6.52 7.81 -11.79
CA LEU A 441 7.52 8.41 -12.67
C LEU A 441 8.91 8.07 -12.15
N THR A 442 9.66 7.33 -12.93
CA THR A 442 11.06 7.00 -12.64
C THR A 442 12.02 8.10 -13.13
N ASN A 443 11.54 8.95 -14.02
CA ASN A 443 12.19 10.15 -14.48
C ASN A 443 11.12 11.19 -14.85
N GLN A 444 11.23 12.38 -14.30
CA GLN A 444 10.31 13.50 -14.55
C GLN A 444 10.47 14.09 -15.95
N GLY A 445 11.60 13.85 -16.61
CA GLY A 445 11.96 14.54 -17.84
C GLY A 445 12.49 15.96 -17.60
N ASP A 446 12.62 16.73 -18.67
CA ASP A 446 12.96 18.16 -18.59
C ASP A 446 11.75 19.01 -18.13
N ALA A 447 11.88 20.34 -18.12
CA ALA A 447 10.81 21.27 -17.72
C ALA A 447 9.53 21.14 -18.57
N ASN A 448 9.62 20.53 -19.76
CA ASN A 448 8.50 20.23 -20.62
C ASN A 448 8.01 18.77 -20.46
N GLY A 449 8.68 17.96 -19.64
CA GLY A 449 8.42 16.53 -19.45
C GLY A 449 9.02 15.65 -20.57
N ASP A 450 9.84 16.20 -21.48
CA ASP A 450 10.52 15.41 -22.50
C ASP A 450 11.55 14.46 -21.87
N GLY A 451 11.55 13.21 -22.31
CA GLY A 451 12.38 12.16 -21.73
C GLY A 451 11.82 11.53 -20.45
N SER A 452 10.58 11.88 -20.04
CA SER A 452 9.96 11.26 -18.88
C SER A 452 9.74 9.76 -19.07
N SER A 453 9.87 9.01 -17.98
CA SER A 453 9.65 7.56 -17.95
C SER A 453 8.90 7.15 -16.69
N ALA A 454 8.16 6.05 -16.79
CA ALA A 454 7.33 5.55 -15.69
C ALA A 454 7.25 4.02 -15.64
N THR A 455 7.00 3.52 -14.45
CA THR A 455 6.43 2.20 -14.23
C THR A 455 4.93 2.33 -14.00
N VAL A 456 4.16 1.33 -14.42
CA VAL A 456 2.70 1.31 -14.30
C VAL A 456 2.27 0.01 -13.65
N SER A 457 1.48 0.11 -12.58
CA SER A 457 0.74 -1.00 -12.03
C SER A 457 -0.76 -0.84 -12.27
N ILE A 458 -1.47 -1.95 -12.38
CA ILE A 458 -2.90 -1.97 -12.68
C ILE A 458 -3.57 -3.04 -11.85
N GLN A 459 -4.75 -2.72 -11.33
CA GLN A 459 -5.59 -3.68 -10.63
C GLN A 459 -7.06 -3.47 -10.97
N PRO A 460 -7.89 -4.55 -11.02
CA PRO A 460 -9.32 -4.41 -11.14
C PRO A 460 -9.87 -3.49 -10.05
N TYR A 461 -10.79 -2.60 -10.42
CA TYR A 461 -11.42 -1.65 -9.51
C TYR A 461 -12.91 -1.98 -9.37
N SER A 462 -13.40 -2.10 -8.14
CA SER A 462 -14.81 -2.28 -7.82
C SER A 462 -15.37 -1.01 -7.18
N LEU A 463 -16.54 -0.56 -7.68
CA LEU A 463 -17.29 0.58 -7.14
C LEU A 463 -17.93 0.26 -5.78
#